data_5c282d14f7e644e6c3634cdfe2d3d888
#
_entry.id   5c282d14f7e644e6c3634cdfe2d3d888
#
_cell.length_a   1.000
_cell.length_b   1.000
_cell.length_c   1.000
_cell.angle_alpha   90.00
_cell.angle_beta   90.00
_cell.angle_gamma   90.00
#
_symmetry.space_group_name_H-M   'P 1'
#
loop_
_entity.id
_entity.type
_entity.pdbx_description
1 polymer ?
#
loop_
_entity_poly.entity_id
_entity_poly.type
_entity_poly.pdbx_seq_one_letter_code
_entity_poly.pdbx_strand_id
1 'polypeptide(L)'
;MELSKRNAAKEGVTGKATFQQADLFKTDFSQATVVTMFLLPDINIKLRPKILGMKPGTRVVSNSFTMGEWSADETATVGDGCSSWCTAYLWIVPAKVEGAWKLPQGELALKQEFQKVSGTLTSGGKSVPLQDGKLRGSEISFRAGGVDYKGTVNGKRIDGTSASGAWSATRGG
;
A
#
# COMPACT_ATOMS: atom_id res chain seq x y z
N MET A 1 30.79 -2.85 3.81
CA MET A 1 30.61 -1.37 3.83
C MET A 1 31.69 -0.62 3.05
N GLU A 2 32.97 -0.94 3.19
CA GLU A 2 34.06 -0.21 2.50
C GLU A 2 33.96 -0.28 0.96
N LEU A 3 33.59 -1.43 0.41
CA LEU A 3 33.35 -1.59 -1.02
C LEU A 3 32.22 -0.66 -1.52
N SER A 4 31.11 -0.59 -0.78
CA SER A 4 29.97 0.27 -1.14
C SER A 4 30.35 1.75 -1.13
N LYS A 5 31.08 2.20 -0.11
CA LYS A 5 31.59 3.59 -0.02
C LYS A 5 32.53 3.91 -1.17
N ARG A 6 33.46 3.00 -1.49
CA ARG A 6 34.42 3.17 -2.60
C ARG A 6 33.68 3.26 -3.95
N ASN A 7 32.67 2.40 -4.17
CA ASN A 7 31.86 2.46 -5.38
C ASN A 7 31.07 3.77 -5.47
N ALA A 8 30.46 4.23 -4.38
CA ALA A 8 29.75 5.51 -4.35
C ALA A 8 30.69 6.71 -4.64
N ALA A 9 31.93 6.66 -4.14
CA ALA A 9 32.94 7.68 -4.44
C ALA A 9 33.31 7.66 -5.92
N LYS A 10 33.55 6.48 -6.49
CA LYS A 10 33.85 6.30 -7.91
C LYS A 10 32.75 6.86 -8.82
N GLU A 11 31.50 6.64 -8.45
CA GLU A 11 30.31 7.10 -9.20
C GLU A 11 29.90 8.54 -8.84
N GLY A 12 30.64 9.25 -7.98
CA GLY A 12 30.35 10.65 -7.59
C GLY A 12 29.04 10.83 -6.81
N VAL A 13 28.53 9.79 -6.16
CA VAL A 13 27.24 9.82 -5.44
C VAL A 13 27.37 9.77 -3.92
N THR A 14 28.53 10.05 -3.35
CA THR A 14 28.83 9.99 -1.91
C THR A 14 27.88 10.85 -1.06
N GLY A 15 27.48 12.02 -1.57
CA GLY A 15 26.54 12.91 -0.89
C GLY A 15 25.07 12.49 -1.01
N LYS A 16 24.77 11.47 -1.81
CA LYS A 16 23.42 10.98 -2.09
C LYS A 16 23.18 9.56 -1.55
N ALA A 17 24.23 8.86 -1.13
CA ALA A 17 24.15 7.47 -0.67
C ALA A 17 24.74 7.33 0.73
N THR A 18 23.97 6.78 1.64
CA THR A 18 24.39 6.46 3.02
C THR A 18 24.40 4.95 3.20
N PHE A 19 25.46 4.43 3.81
CA PHE A 19 25.62 3.00 4.08
C PHE A 19 25.68 2.76 5.58
N GLN A 20 24.83 1.87 6.06
CA GLN A 20 24.73 1.54 7.48
C GLN A 20 24.80 0.03 7.68
N GLN A 21 25.61 -0.42 8.63
CA GLN A 21 25.58 -1.80 9.10
C GLN A 21 24.60 -1.87 10.27
N ALA A 22 23.46 -2.52 10.07
CA ALA A 22 22.40 -2.57 11.07
C ALA A 22 21.55 -3.83 10.93
N ASP A 23 20.85 -4.18 12.00
CA ASP A 23 19.82 -5.21 11.97
C ASP A 23 18.59 -4.68 11.24
N LEU A 24 18.25 -5.31 10.12
CA LEU A 24 17.13 -4.94 9.27
C LEU A 24 15.78 -4.90 10.02
N PHE A 25 15.60 -5.81 10.98
CA PHE A 25 14.34 -5.88 11.73
C PHE A 25 14.23 -4.80 12.81
N LYS A 26 15.37 -4.26 13.27
CA LYS A 26 15.43 -3.20 14.29
C LYS A 26 15.56 -1.80 13.69
N THR A 27 16.14 -1.69 12.49
CA THR A 27 16.36 -0.41 11.82
C THR A 27 15.03 0.28 11.49
N ASP A 28 14.91 1.55 11.89
CA ASP A 28 13.78 2.38 11.48
C ASP A 28 14.00 2.93 10.05
N PHE A 29 13.15 2.54 9.14
CA PHE A 29 13.08 3.04 7.77
C PHE A 29 11.69 3.62 7.42
N SER A 30 10.91 3.98 8.43
CA SER A 30 9.53 4.50 8.29
C SER A 30 9.42 5.77 7.44
N GLN A 31 10.52 6.53 7.31
CA GLN A 31 10.59 7.75 6.52
C GLN A 31 10.88 7.51 5.03
N ALA A 32 11.21 6.28 4.65
CA ALA A 32 11.44 5.96 3.26
C ALA A 32 10.15 6.09 2.44
N THR A 33 10.24 6.65 1.25
CA THR A 33 9.13 6.73 0.28
C THR A 33 9.20 5.60 -0.75
N VAL A 34 10.37 4.98 -0.88
CA VAL A 34 10.62 3.79 -1.70
C VAL A 34 11.50 2.83 -0.91
N VAL A 35 11.13 1.57 -0.85
CA VAL A 35 11.93 0.47 -0.30
C VAL A 35 12.17 -0.53 -1.42
N THR A 36 13.43 -0.87 -1.66
CA THR A 36 13.80 -1.93 -2.61
C THR A 36 14.39 -3.11 -1.85
N MET A 37 13.99 -4.32 -2.23
CA MET A 37 14.37 -5.55 -1.53
C MET A 37 14.78 -6.64 -2.52
N PHE A 38 15.78 -7.43 -2.11
CA PHE A 38 16.13 -8.71 -2.74
C PHE A 38 16.38 -9.70 -1.61
N LEU A 39 15.29 -10.13 -0.97
CA LEU A 39 15.31 -10.93 0.25
C LEU A 39 14.42 -12.16 0.06
N LEU A 40 14.76 -13.26 0.73
CA LEU A 40 13.96 -14.49 0.70
C LEU A 40 12.54 -14.25 1.21
N PRO A 41 11.55 -15.05 0.75
CA PRO A 41 10.13 -14.88 1.12
C PRO A 41 9.88 -14.77 2.63
N ASP A 42 10.52 -15.63 3.43
CA ASP A 42 10.36 -15.64 4.88
C ASP A 42 10.81 -14.31 5.54
N ILE A 43 11.85 -13.68 4.99
CA ILE A 43 12.33 -12.38 5.46
C ILE A 43 11.33 -11.29 5.07
N ASN A 44 10.81 -11.33 3.84
CA ASN A 44 9.78 -10.41 3.38
C ASN A 44 8.52 -10.49 4.25
N ILE A 45 8.06 -11.70 4.56
CA ILE A 45 6.90 -11.94 5.43
C ILE A 45 7.14 -11.38 6.84
N LYS A 46 8.33 -11.57 7.41
CA LYS A 46 8.70 -11.01 8.71
C LYS A 46 8.75 -9.47 8.71
N LEU A 47 9.12 -8.84 7.59
CA LEU A 47 9.16 -7.38 7.45
C LEU A 47 7.78 -6.78 7.12
N ARG A 48 6.87 -7.57 6.58
CA ARG A 48 5.54 -7.12 6.13
C ARG A 48 4.77 -6.28 7.17
N PRO A 49 4.69 -6.63 8.47
CA PRO A 49 4.00 -5.81 9.45
C PRO A 49 4.62 -4.41 9.60
N LYS A 50 5.95 -4.31 9.53
CA LYS A 50 6.68 -3.04 9.60
C LYS A 50 6.43 -2.20 8.34
N ILE A 51 6.43 -2.82 7.18
CA ILE A 51 6.13 -2.18 5.89
C ILE A 51 4.69 -1.66 5.87
N LEU A 52 3.72 -2.45 6.32
CA LEU A 52 2.31 -2.05 6.44
C LEU A 52 2.07 -0.92 7.45
N GLY A 53 3.04 -0.65 8.32
CA GLY A 53 3.06 0.49 9.24
C GLY A 53 3.62 1.79 8.64
N MET A 54 4.18 1.74 7.43
CA MET A 54 4.73 2.93 6.76
C MET A 54 3.62 3.85 6.24
N LYS A 55 4.00 5.03 5.77
CA LYS A 55 3.04 5.99 5.22
C LYS A 55 2.31 5.41 4.01
N PRO A 56 0.98 5.58 3.92
CA PRO A 56 0.23 5.21 2.72
C PRO A 56 0.86 5.84 1.47
N GLY A 57 0.98 5.05 0.40
CA GLY A 57 1.64 5.47 -0.83
C GLY A 57 3.14 5.17 -0.88
N THR A 58 3.78 4.71 0.20
CA THR A 58 5.14 4.18 0.14
C THR A 58 5.20 3.02 -0.84
N ARG A 59 6.13 3.08 -1.78
CA ARG A 59 6.35 2.05 -2.79
C ARG A 59 7.37 1.02 -2.29
N VAL A 60 7.03 -0.24 -2.40
CA VAL A 60 7.91 -1.35 -2.00
C VAL A 60 8.13 -2.25 -3.20
N VAL A 61 9.37 -2.37 -3.64
CA VAL A 61 9.74 -3.21 -4.78
C VAL A 61 10.59 -4.38 -4.30
N SER A 62 10.16 -5.60 -4.62
CA SER A 62 10.95 -6.81 -4.38
C SER A 62 11.29 -7.48 -5.69
N ASN A 63 12.58 -7.78 -5.89
CA ASN A 63 12.98 -8.60 -6.99
C ASN A 63 12.70 -10.07 -6.66
N SER A 64 11.95 -10.74 -7.51
CA SER A 64 11.67 -12.19 -7.57
C SER A 64 10.96 -12.83 -6.38
N PHE A 65 10.90 -12.20 -5.23
CA PHE A 65 10.33 -12.78 -4.02
C PHE A 65 9.07 -12.02 -3.56
N THR A 66 8.02 -12.78 -3.24
CA THR A 66 6.71 -12.25 -2.83
C THR A 66 6.64 -11.96 -1.32
N MET A 67 5.50 -11.41 -0.87
CA MET A 67 5.18 -11.15 0.54
C MET A 67 4.05 -12.04 1.08
N GLY A 68 4.03 -13.31 0.67
CA GLY A 68 2.96 -14.24 1.08
C GLY A 68 1.61 -13.81 0.49
N GLU A 69 0.59 -13.76 1.33
CA GLU A 69 -0.80 -13.48 0.92
C GLU A 69 -1.01 -12.02 0.46
N TRP A 70 -0.10 -11.11 0.77
CA TRP A 70 -0.17 -9.75 0.26
C TRP A 70 0.22 -9.73 -1.21
N SER A 71 -0.78 -9.79 -2.09
CA SER A 71 -0.58 -9.73 -3.55
C SER A 71 0.02 -8.41 -3.98
N ALA A 72 0.95 -8.44 -4.94
CA ALA A 72 1.53 -7.23 -5.51
C ALA A 72 0.47 -6.37 -6.23
N ASP A 73 0.63 -5.06 -6.18
CA ASP A 73 -0.21 -4.13 -6.97
C ASP A 73 0.17 -4.17 -8.45
N GLU A 74 1.45 -4.38 -8.74
CA GLU A 74 1.97 -4.49 -10.11
C GLU A 74 3.09 -5.54 -10.15
N THR A 75 3.22 -6.20 -11.29
CA THR A 75 4.29 -7.15 -11.57
C THR A 75 4.89 -6.81 -12.93
N ALA A 76 6.22 -6.72 -12.99
CA ALA A 76 6.97 -6.53 -14.22
C ALA A 76 7.96 -7.67 -14.40
N THR A 77 7.98 -8.27 -15.58
CA THR A 77 8.93 -9.33 -15.92
C THR A 77 9.77 -8.89 -17.10
N VAL A 78 11.08 -8.99 -16.96
CA VAL A 78 12.02 -8.76 -18.06
C VAL A 78 11.94 -9.98 -18.99
N GLY A 79 11.73 -9.73 -20.28
CA GLY A 79 11.61 -10.76 -21.30
C GLY A 79 12.97 -11.32 -21.74
N ASP A 80 13.23 -11.23 -23.03
CA ASP A 80 14.39 -11.86 -23.67
C ASP A 80 15.74 -11.43 -23.04
N GLY A 81 16.61 -12.43 -22.85
CA GLY A 81 17.97 -12.26 -22.33
C GLY A 81 18.11 -12.29 -20.81
N CYS A 82 17.03 -12.39 -20.06
CA CYS A 82 17.09 -12.58 -18.62
C CYS A 82 17.03 -14.07 -18.26
N SER A 83 18.09 -14.59 -17.62
CA SER A 83 18.20 -16.01 -17.25
C SER A 83 17.72 -16.33 -15.83
N SER A 84 17.69 -15.34 -14.91
CA SER A 84 17.24 -15.52 -13.52
C SER A 84 16.89 -14.19 -12.88
N TRP A 85 16.00 -14.24 -11.86
CA TRP A 85 15.57 -13.06 -11.08
C TRP A 85 14.91 -11.95 -11.92
N CYS A 86 14.12 -12.36 -12.91
CA CYS A 86 13.61 -11.51 -13.97
C CYS A 86 12.29 -10.82 -13.62
N THR A 87 11.73 -11.08 -12.47
CA THR A 87 10.43 -10.53 -12.07
C THR A 87 10.58 -9.55 -10.92
N ALA A 88 10.00 -8.39 -11.06
CA ALA A 88 9.87 -7.39 -10.00
C ALA A 88 8.41 -7.24 -9.58
N TYR A 89 8.17 -7.20 -8.30
CA TYR A 89 6.87 -6.99 -7.67
C TYR A 89 6.82 -5.62 -7.03
N LEU A 90 5.76 -4.88 -7.25
CA LEU A 90 5.49 -3.59 -6.60
C LEU A 90 4.29 -3.71 -5.67
N TRP A 91 4.47 -3.27 -4.43
CA TRP A 91 3.39 -3.01 -3.48
C TRP A 91 3.34 -1.53 -3.15
N ILE A 92 2.15 -1.00 -2.99
CA ILE A 92 1.92 0.37 -2.52
C ILE A 92 1.24 0.27 -1.17
N VAL A 93 1.91 0.75 -0.12
CA VAL A 93 1.38 0.68 1.25
C VAL A 93 0.00 1.31 1.32
N PRO A 94 -1.05 0.55 1.67
CA PRO A 94 -2.41 1.07 1.70
C PRO A 94 -2.69 1.88 2.97
N ALA A 95 -3.59 2.84 2.89
CA ALA A 95 -4.17 3.48 4.06
C ALA A 95 -4.94 2.46 4.92
N LYS A 96 -5.07 2.72 6.22
CA LYS A 96 -5.83 1.89 7.16
C LYS A 96 -7.25 2.39 7.26
N VAL A 97 -8.20 1.65 6.67
CA VAL A 97 -9.60 2.06 6.57
C VAL A 97 -10.57 1.17 7.34
N GLU A 98 -10.11 0.08 7.93
CA GLU A 98 -10.99 -0.85 8.66
C GLU A 98 -11.78 -0.14 9.76
N GLY A 99 -13.08 -0.43 9.86
CA GLY A 99 -13.99 0.10 10.87
C GLY A 99 -15.18 0.86 10.29
N ALA A 100 -15.89 1.56 11.14
CA ALA A 100 -17.10 2.32 10.79
C ALA A 100 -16.75 3.76 10.41
N TRP A 101 -17.35 4.22 9.33
CA TRP A 101 -17.22 5.58 8.81
C TRP A 101 -18.60 6.19 8.65
N LYS A 102 -18.82 7.34 9.27
CA LYS A 102 -20.08 8.08 9.20
C LYS A 102 -20.13 8.92 7.93
N LEU A 103 -21.21 8.79 7.17
CA LEU A 103 -21.60 9.68 6.07
C LEU A 103 -22.74 10.61 6.52
N PRO A 104 -23.02 11.70 5.80
CA PRO A 104 -24.15 12.60 6.12
C PRO A 104 -25.51 11.89 6.23
N GLN A 105 -25.73 10.82 5.46
CA GLN A 105 -27.00 10.10 5.39
C GLN A 105 -26.84 8.57 5.59
N GLY A 106 -25.78 8.14 6.32
CA GLY A 106 -25.58 6.72 6.51
C GLY A 106 -24.24 6.34 7.11
N GLU A 107 -23.85 5.11 6.85
CA GLU A 107 -22.62 4.52 7.38
C GLU A 107 -21.94 3.64 6.33
N LEU A 108 -20.61 3.70 6.30
CA LEU A 108 -19.76 2.82 5.53
C LEU A 108 -18.97 1.96 6.52
N ALA A 109 -19.31 0.69 6.62
CA ALA A 109 -18.62 -0.28 7.45
C ALA A 109 -17.59 -1.03 6.60
N LEU A 110 -16.30 -0.87 6.90
CA LEU A 110 -15.20 -1.42 6.12
C LEU A 110 -14.46 -2.53 6.86
N LYS A 111 -14.15 -3.60 6.13
CA LYS A 111 -13.17 -4.63 6.47
C LYS A 111 -12.01 -4.51 5.49
N GLN A 112 -10.78 -4.70 5.98
CA GLN A 112 -9.59 -4.55 5.17
C GLN A 112 -8.68 -5.77 5.28
N GLU A 113 -8.27 -6.29 4.13
CA GLU A 113 -7.20 -7.27 4.00
C GLU A 113 -6.16 -6.72 3.01
N PHE A 114 -5.06 -6.19 3.55
CA PHE A 114 -4.04 -5.46 2.78
C PHE A 114 -4.65 -4.30 1.97
N GLN A 115 -4.56 -4.34 0.64
CA GLN A 115 -5.20 -3.36 -0.25
C GLN A 115 -6.64 -3.69 -0.63
N LYS A 116 -7.15 -4.88 -0.27
CA LYS A 116 -8.53 -5.27 -0.54
C LYS A 116 -9.46 -4.73 0.53
N VAL A 117 -10.60 -4.21 0.10
CA VAL A 117 -11.61 -3.65 0.98
C VAL A 117 -12.95 -4.33 0.70
N SER A 118 -13.62 -4.75 1.75
CA SER A 118 -14.99 -5.26 1.71
C SER A 118 -15.83 -4.58 2.78
N GLY A 119 -17.13 -4.82 2.78
CA GLY A 119 -18.01 -4.23 3.79
C GLY A 119 -19.37 -3.87 3.24
N THR A 120 -20.02 -2.89 3.85
CA THR A 120 -21.36 -2.46 3.49
C THR A 120 -21.49 -0.94 3.51
N LEU A 121 -22.26 -0.40 2.58
CA LEU A 121 -22.74 0.97 2.58
C LEU A 121 -24.21 0.97 2.99
N THR A 122 -24.52 1.63 4.10
CA THR A 122 -25.90 1.85 4.55
C THR A 122 -26.29 3.29 4.27
N SER A 123 -27.37 3.51 3.54
CA SER A 123 -27.92 4.85 3.26
C SER A 123 -29.43 4.78 3.16
N GLY A 124 -30.13 5.73 3.78
CA GLY A 124 -31.60 5.75 3.80
C GLY A 124 -32.25 4.48 4.35
N GLY A 125 -31.60 3.82 5.32
CA GLY A 125 -32.08 2.56 5.92
C GLY A 125 -31.84 1.29 5.06
N LYS A 126 -31.21 1.42 3.90
CA LYS A 126 -30.84 0.28 3.04
C LYS A 126 -29.35 0.02 3.13
N SER A 127 -28.98 -1.23 3.34
CA SER A 127 -27.60 -1.70 3.35
C SER A 127 -27.29 -2.48 2.06
N VAL A 128 -26.21 -2.12 1.39
CA VAL A 128 -25.72 -2.80 0.19
C VAL A 128 -24.26 -3.22 0.39
N PRO A 129 -23.87 -4.43 -0.07
CA PRO A 129 -22.49 -4.87 0.02
C PRO A 129 -21.59 -4.06 -0.93
N LEU A 130 -20.33 -3.89 -0.53
CA LEU A 130 -19.30 -3.36 -1.41
C LEU A 130 -18.80 -4.43 -2.37
N GLN A 131 -18.53 -4.02 -3.59
CA GLN A 131 -17.92 -4.82 -4.64
C GLN A 131 -16.63 -4.15 -5.11
N ASP A 132 -15.64 -4.94 -5.51
CA ASP A 132 -14.36 -4.47 -6.09
C ASP A 132 -13.63 -3.42 -5.25
N GLY A 133 -13.80 -3.51 -3.92
CA GLY A 133 -13.17 -2.56 -2.99
C GLY A 133 -11.66 -2.70 -2.96
N LYS A 134 -10.95 -1.60 -3.24
CA LYS A 134 -9.49 -1.57 -3.34
C LYS A 134 -8.91 -0.27 -2.80
N LEU A 135 -7.72 -0.39 -2.21
CA LEU A 135 -6.84 0.72 -1.84
C LEU A 135 -5.60 0.71 -2.74
N ARG A 136 -5.16 1.91 -3.13
CA ARG A 136 -3.83 2.15 -3.71
C ARG A 136 -3.22 3.36 -3.00
N GLY A 137 -2.38 3.09 -2.02
CA GLY A 137 -1.93 4.14 -1.11
C GLY A 137 -3.10 4.74 -0.34
N SER A 138 -3.31 6.04 -0.48
CA SER A 138 -4.44 6.76 0.11
C SER A 138 -5.72 6.71 -0.74
N GLU A 139 -5.65 6.26 -1.97
CA GLU A 139 -6.82 6.18 -2.84
C GLU A 139 -7.66 4.96 -2.51
N ILE A 140 -8.96 5.15 -2.32
CA ILE A 140 -9.94 4.08 -2.14
C ILE A 140 -10.93 4.08 -3.30
N SER A 141 -11.26 2.91 -3.80
CA SER A 141 -12.34 2.73 -4.77
C SER A 141 -13.19 1.52 -4.43
N PHE A 142 -14.47 1.58 -4.69
CA PHE A 142 -15.41 0.47 -4.54
C PHE A 142 -16.69 0.75 -5.33
N ARG A 143 -17.50 -0.29 -5.55
CA ARG A 143 -18.85 -0.20 -6.09
C ARG A 143 -19.85 -0.56 -5.01
N ALA A 144 -20.97 0.18 -4.90
CA ALA A 144 -22.06 -0.13 -3.99
C ALA A 144 -23.40 0.25 -4.64
N GLY A 145 -24.38 -0.67 -4.63
CA GLY A 145 -25.69 -0.44 -5.25
C GLY A 145 -25.63 -0.06 -6.73
N GLY A 146 -24.64 -0.55 -7.47
CA GLY A 146 -24.43 -0.24 -8.89
C GLY A 146 -23.71 1.09 -9.16
N VAL A 147 -23.33 1.84 -8.12
CA VAL A 147 -22.62 3.12 -8.22
C VAL A 147 -21.15 2.94 -7.88
N ASP A 148 -20.26 3.53 -8.69
CA ASP A 148 -18.83 3.57 -8.44
C ASP A 148 -18.49 4.76 -7.53
N TYR A 149 -17.68 4.47 -6.50
CA TYR A 149 -17.16 5.43 -5.54
C TYR A 149 -15.64 5.48 -5.64
N LYS A 150 -15.08 6.68 -5.67
CA LYS A 150 -13.65 6.93 -5.57
C LYS A 150 -13.40 7.99 -4.51
N GLY A 151 -12.33 7.85 -3.74
CA GLY A 151 -12.01 8.81 -2.68
C GLY A 151 -10.56 8.77 -2.25
N THR A 152 -10.17 9.74 -1.45
CA THR A 152 -8.84 9.85 -0.83
C THR A 152 -8.98 9.83 0.69
N VAL A 153 -8.22 8.95 1.30
CA VAL A 153 -8.16 8.77 2.75
C VAL A 153 -7.15 9.72 3.35
N ASN A 154 -7.60 10.61 4.22
CA ASN A 154 -6.77 11.56 4.96
C ASN A 154 -7.01 11.37 6.47
N GLY A 155 -6.24 10.47 7.10
CA GLY A 155 -6.39 10.15 8.52
C GLY A 155 -7.79 9.61 8.85
N LYS A 156 -8.59 10.40 9.56
CA LYS A 156 -9.95 10.03 9.97
C LYS A 156 -11.04 10.52 8.99
N ARG A 157 -10.67 10.98 7.81
CA ARG A 157 -11.58 11.49 6.79
C ARG A 157 -11.34 10.82 5.45
N ILE A 158 -12.40 10.55 4.72
CA ILE A 158 -12.38 10.19 3.30
C ILE A 158 -13.20 11.23 2.56
N ASP A 159 -12.63 11.82 1.52
CA ASP A 159 -13.32 12.70 0.59
C ASP A 159 -13.26 12.08 -0.80
N GLY A 160 -14.39 12.13 -1.52
CA GLY A 160 -14.45 11.44 -2.80
C GLY A 160 -15.57 11.91 -3.71
N THR A 161 -15.71 11.21 -4.82
CA THR A 161 -16.72 11.42 -5.86
C THR A 161 -17.40 10.11 -6.25
N SER A 162 -18.64 10.22 -6.69
CA SER A 162 -19.42 9.15 -7.31
C SER A 162 -20.26 9.72 -8.44
N ALA A 163 -20.99 8.89 -9.15
CA ALA A 163 -21.94 9.36 -10.16
C ALA A 163 -23.03 10.29 -9.58
N SER A 164 -23.31 10.19 -8.26
CA SER A 164 -24.28 11.04 -7.54
C SER A 164 -23.67 12.35 -7.01
N GLY A 165 -22.41 12.64 -7.30
CA GLY A 165 -21.69 13.83 -6.84
C GLY A 165 -20.61 13.55 -5.79
N ALA A 166 -20.19 14.61 -5.11
CA ALA A 166 -19.19 14.52 -4.04
C ALA A 166 -19.77 13.80 -2.82
N TRP A 167 -18.93 13.02 -2.14
CA TRP A 167 -19.24 12.36 -0.87
C TRP A 167 -18.08 12.48 0.11
N SER A 168 -18.39 12.39 1.37
CA SER A 168 -17.36 12.33 2.41
C SER A 168 -17.80 11.41 3.54
N ALA A 169 -16.80 10.81 4.20
CA ALA A 169 -16.99 9.98 5.37
C ALA A 169 -15.98 10.32 6.46
N THR A 170 -16.39 10.24 7.72
CA THR A 170 -15.51 10.45 8.88
C THR A 170 -15.50 9.22 9.75
N ARG A 171 -14.32 8.84 10.22
CA ARG A 171 -14.18 7.70 11.13
C ARG A 171 -14.83 8.06 12.48
N GLY A 172 -15.73 7.20 12.97
CA GLY A 172 -16.20 7.27 14.33
C GLY A 172 -15.05 7.21 15.33
N GLY A 173 -15.16 7.92 16.42
CA GLY A 173 -14.20 7.89 17.52
C GLY A 173 -14.22 6.57 18.26
#